data_921e7d1c8c014eef8606a46dc74ef409
#
_entry.id   921e7d1c8c014eef8606a46dc74ef409
#
_cell.length_a   1.000
_cell.length_b   1.000
_cell.length_c   1.000
_cell.angle_alpha   90.00
_cell.angle_beta   90.00
_cell.angle_gamma   90.00
#
_symmetry.space_group_name_H-M   'P 1'
#
loop_
_entity.id
_entity.type
_entity.pdbx_description
1 polymer ?
#
loop_
_entity_poly.entity_id
_entity_poly.type
_entity_poly.pdbx_seq_one_letter_code
_entity_poly.pdbx_strand_id
1 'polypeptide(L)'
;MDKLRIGLRAGLVLSLVALAGCGAFRRDDAQPVQTRPASEIADEIIYGERGAPESSFFDIFRSRGEVDEIGAVNKYIWNASLDVLNFLPVQSIDPFTGVIVTGYGTPPGGGRSYRATIKVSDPALDARSLKLSLQGPGGAAVEPGTVRAVEDAILTRARQ
;
A
#
# COMPACT_ATOMS: atom_id res chain seq x y z
N MET A 1 -36.29 42.45 -53.75
CA MET A 1 -35.80 41.31 -52.92
C MET A 1 -34.33 41.38 -52.60
N ASP A 2 -33.52 42.12 -53.35
CA ASP A 2 -32.06 42.23 -53.15
C ASP A 2 -31.61 43.04 -51.97
N LYS A 3 -32.31 44.12 -51.61
CA LYS A 3 -31.98 44.96 -50.46
C LYS A 3 -32.09 44.24 -49.10
N LEU A 4 -33.02 43.28 -49.01
CA LEU A 4 -33.17 42.45 -47.78
C LEU A 4 -32.02 41.46 -47.60
N ARG A 5 -31.52 40.91 -48.70
CA ARG A 5 -30.38 39.99 -48.70
C ARG A 5 -29.05 40.69 -48.38
N ILE A 6 -28.90 41.94 -48.81
CA ILE A 6 -27.72 42.77 -48.51
C ILE A 6 -27.70 43.16 -47.02
N GLY A 7 -28.87 43.52 -46.46
CA GLY A 7 -28.96 43.83 -45.02
C GLY A 7 -28.67 42.62 -44.11
N LEU A 8 -29.15 41.44 -44.50
CA LEU A 8 -28.92 40.22 -43.76
C LEU A 8 -27.45 39.77 -43.79
N ARG A 9 -26.80 39.94 -44.94
CA ARG A 9 -25.35 39.66 -45.09
C ARG A 9 -24.48 40.64 -44.33
N ALA A 10 -24.83 41.92 -44.33
CA ALA A 10 -24.12 42.93 -43.58
C ALA A 10 -24.25 42.74 -42.04
N GLY A 11 -25.41 42.33 -41.54
CA GLY A 11 -25.65 41.98 -40.15
C GLY A 11 -24.86 40.76 -39.68
N LEU A 12 -24.76 39.76 -40.55
CA LEU A 12 -24.00 38.51 -40.24
C LEU A 12 -22.49 38.80 -40.16
N VAL A 13 -21.95 39.62 -41.07
CA VAL A 13 -20.54 40.00 -41.05
C VAL A 13 -20.21 40.85 -39.84
N LEU A 14 -21.09 41.79 -39.46
CA LEU A 14 -20.89 42.63 -38.28
C LEU A 14 -20.93 41.82 -36.97
N SER A 15 -21.79 40.78 -36.89
CA SER A 15 -21.88 39.87 -35.76
C SER A 15 -20.63 38.98 -35.64
N LEU A 16 -20.04 38.53 -36.75
CA LEU A 16 -18.80 37.75 -36.76
C LEU A 16 -17.57 38.55 -36.30
N VAL A 17 -17.52 39.85 -36.65
CA VAL A 17 -16.43 40.74 -36.22
C VAL A 17 -16.50 41.04 -34.71
N ALA A 18 -17.72 41.14 -34.15
CA ALA A 18 -17.91 41.36 -32.71
C ALA A 18 -17.45 40.15 -31.84
N LEU A 19 -17.55 38.93 -32.34
CA LEU A 19 -17.08 37.72 -31.64
C LEU A 19 -15.55 37.55 -31.67
N ALA A 20 -14.85 38.13 -32.62
CA ALA A 20 -13.40 38.09 -32.71
C ALA A 20 -12.67 39.07 -31.77
N GLY A 21 -13.40 40.00 -31.13
CA GLY A 21 -12.83 41.04 -30.30
C GLY A 21 -12.47 40.66 -28.86
N CYS A 22 -12.77 39.47 -28.39
CA CYS A 22 -12.48 39.07 -27.00
C CYS A 22 -11.02 38.69 -26.71
N GLY A 23 -10.13 38.73 -27.70
CA GLY A 23 -8.72 38.39 -27.55
C GLY A 23 -7.75 39.56 -27.41
N ALA A 24 -8.20 40.81 -27.63
CA ALA A 24 -7.29 41.95 -27.79
C ALA A 24 -6.98 42.75 -26.51
N PHE A 25 -7.50 42.34 -25.35
CA PHE A 25 -7.14 42.91 -24.05
C PHE A 25 -6.21 42.02 -23.25
N ARG A 26 -5.19 41.43 -23.91
CA ARG A 26 -4.04 40.92 -23.19
C ARG A 26 -3.17 42.07 -22.79
N ARG A 27 -3.23 42.50 -21.54
CA ARG A 27 -2.23 43.33 -20.93
C ARG A 27 -0.92 42.59 -20.98
N ASP A 28 0.00 42.98 -21.87
CA ASP A 28 1.35 42.44 -22.02
C ASP A 28 2.27 42.77 -20.83
N ASP A 29 1.77 43.40 -19.77
CA ASP A 29 2.54 43.70 -18.56
C ASP A 29 2.37 42.74 -17.39
N ALA A 30 1.68 41.60 -17.59
CA ALA A 30 1.74 40.53 -16.62
C ALA A 30 3.08 39.79 -16.79
N GLN A 31 4.13 40.31 -16.14
CA GLN A 31 5.31 39.47 -15.85
C GLN A 31 4.78 38.14 -15.30
N PRO A 32 5.20 36.98 -15.82
CA PRO A 32 4.82 35.73 -15.25
C PRO A 32 5.23 35.76 -13.78
N VAL A 33 4.24 35.80 -12.89
CA VAL A 33 4.49 35.65 -11.48
C VAL A 33 5.15 34.27 -11.37
N GLN A 34 6.46 34.27 -11.16
CA GLN A 34 7.19 33.04 -10.85
C GLN A 34 6.71 32.62 -9.46
N THR A 35 5.56 31.95 -9.44
CA THR A 35 5.10 31.25 -8.26
C THR A 35 6.10 30.12 -8.02
N ARG A 36 6.93 30.31 -7.01
CA ARG A 36 7.81 29.23 -6.52
C ARG A 36 6.93 28.02 -6.24
N PRO A 37 7.33 26.81 -6.66
CA PRO A 37 6.56 25.61 -6.40
C PRO A 37 6.31 25.46 -4.89
N ALA A 38 5.11 25.01 -4.53
CA ALA A 38 4.72 24.88 -3.13
C ALA A 38 5.67 24.04 -2.29
N SER A 39 6.40 23.10 -2.90
CA SER A 39 7.46 22.33 -2.29
C SER A 39 8.63 23.19 -1.82
N GLU A 40 9.05 24.16 -2.62
CA GLU A 40 10.18 25.05 -2.28
C GLU A 40 9.81 26.00 -1.12
N ILE A 41 8.57 26.47 -1.08
CA ILE A 41 8.07 27.29 0.02
C ILE A 41 7.94 26.45 1.30
N ALA A 42 7.45 25.24 1.19
CA ALA A 42 7.35 24.32 2.32
C ALA A 42 8.72 23.94 2.89
N ASP A 43 9.69 23.69 2.04
CA ASP A 43 11.06 23.37 2.44
C ASP A 43 11.73 24.54 3.14
N GLU A 44 11.50 25.78 2.68
CA GLU A 44 12.02 27.00 3.33
C GLU A 44 11.40 27.23 4.72
N ILE A 45 10.08 26.96 4.87
CA ILE A 45 9.38 27.12 6.16
C ILE A 45 9.83 26.04 7.18
N ILE A 46 10.04 24.82 6.70
CA ILE A 46 10.35 23.66 7.57
C ILE A 46 11.84 23.62 7.93
N TYR A 47 12.72 23.88 6.98
CA TYR A 47 14.17 23.68 7.15
C TYR A 47 14.97 24.99 7.30
N GLY A 48 14.36 26.16 7.01
CA GLY A 48 14.98 27.47 7.13
C GLY A 48 16.30 27.58 6.35
N GLU A 49 17.28 28.31 6.90
CA GLU A 49 18.57 28.55 6.25
C GLU A 49 19.47 27.29 6.12
N ARG A 50 19.11 26.16 6.73
CA ARG A 50 19.90 24.93 6.65
C ARG A 50 19.68 24.16 5.36
N GLY A 51 18.68 24.57 4.56
CA GLY A 51 18.30 23.86 3.34
C GLY A 51 17.61 22.52 3.62
N ALA A 52 16.74 22.11 2.72
CA ALA A 52 16.15 20.78 2.77
C ALA A 52 17.26 19.74 2.58
N PRO A 53 17.23 18.63 3.33
CA PRO A 53 18.13 17.51 3.04
C PRO A 53 17.91 17.06 1.59
N GLU A 54 18.99 16.74 0.87
CA GLU A 54 18.94 16.29 -0.55
C GLU A 54 18.16 14.97 -0.77
N SER A 55 17.45 14.49 0.25
CA SER A 55 16.56 13.35 0.15
C SER A 55 15.31 13.74 -0.64
N SER A 56 15.29 13.38 -1.89
CA SER A 56 14.12 13.51 -2.77
C SER A 56 12.96 12.65 -2.22
N PHE A 57 11.70 13.10 -2.40
CA PHE A 57 10.52 12.25 -2.16
C PHE A 57 10.63 10.89 -2.85
N PHE A 58 11.40 10.78 -3.92
CA PHE A 58 11.72 9.52 -4.58
C PHE A 58 12.65 8.62 -3.76
N ASP A 59 13.43 9.16 -2.81
CA ASP A 59 14.24 8.34 -1.90
C ASP A 59 13.37 7.65 -0.85
N ILE A 60 12.26 8.27 -0.42
CA ILE A 60 11.27 7.61 0.43
C ILE A 60 10.66 6.40 -0.30
N PHE A 61 10.47 6.47 -1.62
CA PHE A 61 10.01 5.35 -2.43
C PHE A 61 11.14 4.36 -2.78
N ARG A 62 12.40 4.80 -2.81
CA ARG A 62 13.59 3.93 -2.96
C ARG A 62 13.98 3.25 -1.66
N SER A 63 13.94 3.98 -0.54
CA SER A 63 14.17 3.45 0.82
C SER A 63 13.09 2.47 1.28
N ARG A 64 12.00 2.29 0.51
CA ARG A 64 10.99 1.29 0.81
C ARG A 64 11.55 -0.13 0.83
N GLY A 65 12.71 -0.37 0.19
CA GLY A 65 13.44 -1.63 0.31
C GLY A 65 14.14 -1.82 1.66
N GLU A 66 14.57 -0.74 2.33
CA GLU A 66 15.29 -0.81 3.60
C GLU A 66 14.39 -0.61 4.83
N VAL A 67 13.32 0.18 4.70
CA VAL A 67 12.33 0.37 5.79
C VAL A 67 11.38 -0.82 5.89
N ASP A 68 11.20 -1.58 4.81
CA ASP A 68 10.45 -2.84 4.81
C ASP A 68 11.18 -3.98 5.54
N GLU A 69 12.49 -3.83 5.84
CA GLU A 69 13.24 -4.85 6.61
C GLU A 69 12.99 -4.77 8.12
N ILE A 70 12.58 -3.61 8.65
CA ILE A 70 12.25 -3.49 10.08
C ILE A 70 10.77 -3.85 10.27
N GLY A 71 10.50 -5.16 10.44
CA GLY A 71 9.15 -5.68 10.70
C GLY A 71 8.37 -6.14 9.48
N ALA A 72 9.02 -6.29 8.32
CA ALA A 72 8.35 -6.80 7.12
C ALA A 72 8.05 -8.29 7.26
N VAL A 73 6.82 -8.57 7.54
CA VAL A 73 6.25 -9.90 7.57
C VAL A 73 5.97 -10.36 6.14
N ASN A 74 6.41 -11.54 5.74
CA ASN A 74 6.05 -12.11 4.45
C ASN A 74 4.54 -12.33 4.35
N LYS A 75 3.85 -11.51 3.53
CA LYS A 75 2.39 -11.55 3.37
C LYS A 75 1.85 -12.90 2.88
N TYR A 76 2.63 -13.64 2.08
CA TYR A 76 2.22 -14.96 1.56
C TYR A 76 2.24 -16.01 2.65
N ILE A 77 3.32 -16.07 3.45
CA ILE A 77 3.40 -16.97 4.61
C ILE A 77 2.34 -16.59 5.64
N TRP A 78 2.13 -15.31 5.88
CA TRP A 78 1.10 -14.79 6.78
C TRP A 78 -0.31 -15.26 6.40
N ASN A 79 -0.72 -14.99 5.16
CA ASN A 79 -2.03 -15.40 4.66
C ASN A 79 -2.18 -16.93 4.63
N ALA A 80 -1.15 -17.64 4.17
CA ALA A 80 -1.14 -19.10 4.17
C ALA A 80 -1.29 -19.69 5.57
N SER A 81 -0.68 -19.06 6.58
CA SER A 81 -0.84 -19.51 7.98
C SER A 81 -2.28 -19.40 8.46
N LEU A 82 -2.96 -18.30 8.13
CA LEU A 82 -4.38 -18.11 8.45
C LEU A 82 -5.28 -19.07 7.67
N ASP A 83 -4.96 -19.35 6.41
CA ASP A 83 -5.72 -20.27 5.56
C ASP A 83 -5.60 -21.73 6.05
N VAL A 84 -4.39 -22.20 6.32
CA VAL A 84 -4.13 -23.58 6.74
C VAL A 84 -4.65 -23.85 8.14
N LEU A 85 -4.56 -22.86 9.03
CA LEU A 85 -4.98 -22.97 10.43
C LEU A 85 -6.33 -22.34 10.71
N ASN A 86 -7.19 -22.17 9.69
CA ASN A 86 -8.49 -21.51 9.80
C ASN A 86 -9.47 -22.16 10.80
N PHE A 87 -9.23 -23.44 11.15
CA PHE A 87 -10.00 -24.15 12.16
C PHE A 87 -9.64 -23.75 13.61
N LEU A 88 -8.57 -22.97 13.80
CA LEU A 88 -8.15 -22.44 15.10
C LEU A 88 -8.69 -21.03 15.29
N PRO A 89 -9.45 -20.75 16.35
CA PRO A 89 -9.94 -19.40 16.61
C PRO A 89 -8.76 -18.47 16.92
N VAL A 90 -8.63 -17.39 16.19
CA VAL A 90 -7.58 -16.39 16.41
C VAL A 90 -7.83 -15.64 17.71
N GLN A 91 -6.84 -15.58 18.60
CA GLN A 91 -6.89 -14.85 19.87
C GLN A 91 -6.19 -13.50 19.79
N SER A 92 -5.03 -13.45 19.13
CA SER A 92 -4.25 -12.23 18.99
C SER A 92 -3.50 -12.24 17.67
N ILE A 93 -3.43 -11.09 17.05
CA ILE A 93 -2.65 -10.84 15.83
C ILE A 93 -1.81 -9.58 16.04
N ASP A 94 -0.52 -9.67 15.81
CA ASP A 94 0.39 -8.54 15.78
C ASP A 94 1.16 -8.53 14.46
N PRO A 95 0.74 -7.71 13.49
CA PRO A 95 1.39 -7.62 12.19
C PRO A 95 2.79 -7.02 12.26
N PHE A 96 3.10 -6.20 13.28
CA PHE A 96 4.41 -5.55 13.40
C PHE A 96 5.50 -6.52 13.86
N THR A 97 5.16 -7.39 14.80
CA THR A 97 6.09 -8.44 15.27
C THR A 97 5.98 -9.73 14.47
N GLY A 98 4.99 -9.82 13.58
CA GLY A 98 4.72 -10.99 12.76
C GLY A 98 4.19 -12.18 13.55
N VAL A 99 3.48 -11.94 14.66
CA VAL A 99 3.00 -13.00 15.56
C VAL A 99 1.49 -13.18 15.44
N ILE A 100 1.06 -14.43 15.29
CA ILE A 100 -0.33 -14.86 15.36
C ILE A 100 -0.46 -15.87 16.51
N VAL A 101 -1.37 -15.63 17.43
CA VAL A 101 -1.69 -16.55 18.51
C VAL A 101 -3.14 -17.02 18.36
N THR A 102 -3.34 -18.33 18.40
CA THR A 102 -4.68 -18.94 18.29
C THR A 102 -5.13 -19.55 19.60
N GLY A 103 -6.42 -19.79 19.74
CA GLY A 103 -7.00 -20.65 20.75
C GLY A 103 -6.93 -22.13 20.34
N TYR A 104 -7.53 -22.96 21.18
CA TYR A 104 -7.66 -24.39 20.88
C TYR A 104 -8.77 -24.63 19.85
N GLY A 105 -8.46 -25.46 18.87
CA GLY A 105 -9.38 -25.95 17.84
C GLY A 105 -9.04 -27.36 17.42
N THR A 106 -10.00 -28.05 16.83
CA THR A 106 -9.82 -29.43 16.34
C THR A 106 -9.73 -29.41 14.83
N PRO A 107 -8.73 -30.08 14.22
CA PRO A 107 -8.60 -30.19 12.77
C PRO A 107 -9.86 -30.75 12.10
N PRO A 108 -10.11 -30.44 10.81
CA PRO A 108 -11.29 -30.93 10.07
C PRO A 108 -11.42 -32.45 10.00
N GLY A 109 -10.32 -33.19 10.11
CA GLY A 109 -10.29 -34.66 10.17
C GLY A 109 -10.61 -35.24 11.53
N GLY A 110 -10.93 -34.42 12.53
CA GLY A 110 -11.09 -34.88 13.93
C GLY A 110 -9.75 -35.08 14.63
N GLY A 111 -9.78 -35.64 15.83
CA GLY A 111 -8.60 -35.94 16.62
C GLY A 111 -8.40 -35.00 17.80
N ARG A 112 -7.14 -34.73 18.14
CA ARG A 112 -6.78 -33.89 19.28
C ARG A 112 -6.97 -32.41 18.93
N SER A 113 -7.34 -31.61 19.90
CA SER A 113 -7.33 -30.15 19.75
C SER A 113 -5.90 -29.63 19.87
N TYR A 114 -5.63 -28.56 19.13
CA TYR A 114 -4.33 -27.88 19.14
C TYR A 114 -4.54 -26.38 19.30
N ARG A 115 -3.53 -25.75 19.81
CA ARG A 115 -3.39 -24.29 19.77
C ARG A 115 -2.06 -23.98 19.11
N ALA A 116 -2.01 -22.93 18.31
CA ALA A 116 -0.82 -22.53 17.56
C ALA A 116 -0.32 -21.14 17.97
N THR A 117 0.98 -20.99 17.97
CA THR A 117 1.65 -19.68 17.93
C THR A 117 2.55 -19.68 16.70
N ILE A 118 2.29 -18.75 15.79
CA ILE A 118 3.00 -18.59 14.53
C ILE A 118 3.81 -17.30 14.61
N LYS A 119 5.08 -17.35 14.18
CA LYS A 119 5.90 -16.15 14.00
C LYS A 119 6.48 -16.15 12.60
N VAL A 120 6.20 -15.08 11.85
CA VAL A 120 6.79 -14.78 10.55
C VAL A 120 7.80 -13.65 10.77
N SER A 121 9.08 -13.92 10.59
CA SER A 121 10.17 -13.01 11.02
C SER A 121 10.98 -12.41 9.89
N ASP A 122 10.63 -12.65 8.63
CA ASP A 122 11.44 -12.26 7.48
C ASP A 122 10.53 -12.07 6.24
N PRO A 123 10.78 -11.09 5.36
CA PRO A 123 10.03 -10.92 4.12
C PRO A 123 10.28 -12.02 3.09
N ALA A 124 11.35 -12.82 3.25
CA ALA A 124 11.65 -13.90 2.32
C ALA A 124 10.63 -15.04 2.41
N LEU A 125 10.28 -15.64 1.27
CA LEU A 125 9.45 -16.83 1.19
C LEU A 125 10.33 -18.08 1.43
N ASP A 126 10.82 -18.24 2.64
CA ASP A 126 11.74 -19.29 3.06
C ASP A 126 11.22 -19.98 4.34
N ALA A 127 11.59 -21.24 4.53
CA ALA A 127 11.25 -21.98 5.75
C ALA A 127 11.81 -21.33 7.03
N ARG A 128 12.93 -20.60 6.94
CA ARG A 128 13.52 -19.87 8.08
C ARG A 128 12.67 -18.71 8.55
N SER A 129 11.85 -18.17 7.66
CA SER A 129 10.96 -17.03 7.95
C SER A 129 9.74 -17.44 8.75
N LEU A 130 9.42 -18.73 8.82
CA LEU A 130 8.28 -19.30 9.55
C LEU A 130 8.77 -20.06 10.78
N LYS A 131 8.19 -19.72 11.94
CA LYS A 131 8.33 -20.51 13.18
C LYS A 131 6.96 -20.85 13.70
N LEU A 132 6.68 -22.13 13.87
CA LEU A 132 5.43 -22.64 14.38
C LEU A 132 5.64 -23.36 15.71
N SER A 133 4.83 -23.04 16.69
CA SER A 133 4.73 -23.78 17.94
C SER A 133 3.31 -24.30 18.10
N LEU A 134 3.16 -25.62 18.22
CA LEU A 134 1.89 -26.27 18.49
C LEU A 134 1.84 -26.79 19.93
N GLN A 135 0.71 -26.63 20.58
CA GLN A 135 0.45 -27.17 21.90
C GLN A 135 -0.85 -27.97 21.90
N GLY A 136 -0.83 -29.12 22.49
CA GLY A 136 -2.01 -29.94 22.77
C GLY A 136 -2.77 -29.46 24.01
N PRO A 137 -3.88 -30.15 24.38
CA PRO A 137 -4.66 -29.83 25.55
C PRO A 137 -3.80 -29.80 26.81
N GLY A 138 -4.05 -28.80 27.67
CA GLY A 138 -3.26 -28.63 28.90
C GLY A 138 -1.81 -28.17 28.68
N GLY A 139 -1.46 -27.69 27.50
CA GLY A 139 -0.09 -27.27 27.17
C GLY A 139 0.84 -28.43 26.80
N ALA A 140 0.31 -29.62 26.54
CA ALA A 140 1.10 -30.78 26.18
C ALA A 140 1.92 -30.51 24.89
N ALA A 141 3.16 -30.99 24.89
CA ALA A 141 4.01 -30.90 23.71
C ALA A 141 3.43 -31.74 22.56
N VAL A 142 3.50 -31.20 21.35
CA VAL A 142 3.12 -31.88 20.11
C VAL A 142 4.35 -32.53 19.49
N GLU A 143 4.18 -33.67 18.85
CA GLU A 143 5.26 -34.37 18.18
C GLU A 143 5.89 -33.50 17.09
N PRO A 144 7.24 -33.40 17.02
CA PRO A 144 7.96 -32.59 16.03
C PRO A 144 7.59 -32.90 14.58
N GLY A 145 7.21 -34.14 14.27
CA GLY A 145 6.73 -34.55 12.95
C GLY A 145 5.44 -33.82 12.55
N THR A 146 4.52 -33.69 13.48
CA THR A 146 3.26 -32.95 13.26
C THR A 146 3.52 -31.44 13.03
N VAL A 147 4.43 -30.83 13.81
CA VAL A 147 4.79 -29.42 13.63
C VAL A 147 5.36 -29.20 12.24
N ARG A 148 6.32 -30.01 11.81
CA ARG A 148 6.92 -29.93 10.46
C ARG A 148 5.91 -30.13 9.34
N ALA A 149 4.98 -31.08 9.50
CA ALA A 149 3.94 -31.30 8.49
C ALA A 149 3.04 -30.05 8.29
N VAL A 150 2.74 -29.33 9.37
CA VAL A 150 1.96 -28.09 9.31
C VAL A 150 2.80 -26.94 8.72
N GLU A 151 4.08 -26.84 9.08
CA GLU A 151 4.99 -25.85 8.49
C GLU A 151 5.10 -26.05 6.97
N ASP A 152 5.29 -27.29 6.52
CA ASP A 152 5.36 -27.64 5.10
C ASP A 152 4.04 -27.33 4.36
N ALA A 153 2.89 -27.57 5.01
CA ALA A 153 1.60 -27.24 4.45
C ALA A 153 1.45 -25.71 4.26
N ILE A 154 1.86 -24.91 5.26
CA ILE A 154 1.84 -23.45 5.19
C ILE A 154 2.75 -22.95 4.06
N LEU A 155 3.99 -23.44 4.00
CA LEU A 155 4.94 -23.03 2.97
C LEU A 155 4.50 -23.45 1.56
N THR A 156 3.87 -24.61 1.43
CA THR A 156 3.29 -25.06 0.16
C THR A 156 2.14 -24.15 -0.27
N ARG A 157 1.26 -23.79 0.67
CA ARG A 157 0.15 -22.86 0.40
C ARG A 157 0.64 -21.45 0.03
N ALA A 158 1.69 -20.98 0.69
CA ALA A 158 2.29 -19.68 0.44
C ALA A 158 2.90 -19.54 -0.96
N ARG A 159 3.23 -20.65 -1.63
CA ARG A 159 3.81 -20.69 -2.99
C ARG A 159 2.74 -20.79 -4.10
N GLN A 160 1.47 -20.98 -3.75
CA GLN A 160 0.34 -21.06 -4.67
C GLN A 160 -0.29 -19.70 -4.93
#